data_477c4207bba3e3217b06db89d37bc802
#
_entry.id   477c4207bba3e3217b06db89d37bc802
#
_cell.length_a   1.000
_cell.length_b   1.000
_cell.length_c   1.000
_cell.angle_alpha   90.00
_cell.angle_beta   90.00
_cell.angle_gamma   90.00
#
_symmetry.space_group_name_H-M   'P 1'
#
loop_
_entity.id
_entity.type
_entity.pdbx_description
1 polymer ?
#
loop_
_entity_poly.entity_id
_entity_poly.type
_entity_poly.pdbx_seq_one_letter_code
_entity_poly.pdbx_strand_id
1 'polypeptide(L)'
;MTRFWKAFAIFVLFTASTAFAVAEERWQTLPEPAAMPKADQSGYAPVNGFQMYYAVFGAGDPVLLIHGGLGHADVWASQVATLSKTHKVIVADSRGHGRSTRTEQPYGYDLMASDYLALLDYLKVDKTALIGWSDGGIIGIDIALHHPERLTRLFAQAANVTTDGVDPGVITNKTFAAYIDRSGRDYKKMSKTPDQYDAFVAQISHMWETEPAWTKEQLGKITTPTAIVAGDHDEAIKREHTEYMASAIPGAKLIILPNASHFAMLQAPDEYSQAALGFIDAK
;
A
#
# COMPACT_ATOMS: atom_id res chain seq x y z
N MET A 1 2.22 -0.56 -90.02
CA MET A 1 1.22 -0.44 -88.94
C MET A 1 1.84 -0.94 -87.68
N THR A 2 2.47 -0.04 -86.87
CA THR A 2 3.20 -0.37 -85.66
C THR A 2 2.42 0.20 -84.45
N ARG A 3 1.93 -0.66 -83.55
CA ARG A 3 1.23 -0.31 -82.34
C ARG A 3 2.24 -0.13 -81.21
N PHE A 4 2.32 1.10 -80.69
CA PHE A 4 3.04 1.44 -79.44
C PHE A 4 2.19 1.06 -78.21
N TRP A 5 2.71 0.20 -77.34
CA TRP A 5 2.18 -0.01 -76.01
C TRP A 5 2.94 0.87 -75.03
N LYS A 6 2.25 1.81 -74.41
CA LYS A 6 2.78 2.58 -73.27
C LYS A 6 2.47 1.78 -71.98
N ALA A 7 3.51 1.28 -71.31
CA ALA A 7 3.39 0.73 -69.98
C ALA A 7 3.30 1.88 -68.97
N PHE A 8 2.20 1.95 -68.20
CA PHE A 8 2.04 2.81 -67.06
C PHE A 8 2.55 2.10 -65.83
N ALA A 9 3.70 2.49 -65.26
CA ALA A 9 4.19 2.00 -63.97
C ALA A 9 3.48 2.77 -62.83
N ILE A 10 2.62 2.08 -62.08
CA ILE A 10 2.02 2.66 -60.86
C ILE A 10 3.02 2.46 -59.75
N PHE A 11 3.61 3.57 -59.30
CA PHE A 11 4.42 3.62 -58.07
C PHE A 11 3.46 3.71 -56.88
N VAL A 12 3.30 2.58 -56.15
CA VAL A 12 2.61 2.56 -54.87
C VAL A 12 3.63 3.01 -53.78
N LEU A 13 3.52 4.26 -53.32
CA LEU A 13 4.24 4.71 -52.14
C LEU A 13 3.64 4.04 -50.90
N PHE A 14 4.34 3.08 -50.32
CA PHE A 14 4.06 2.60 -48.97
C PHE A 14 4.60 3.62 -47.97
N THR A 15 3.71 4.44 -47.42
CA THR A 15 4.03 5.26 -46.25
C THR A 15 3.97 4.35 -45.03
N ALA A 16 5.13 3.90 -44.56
CA ALA A 16 5.23 3.22 -43.24
C ALA A 16 4.92 4.27 -42.16
N SER A 17 3.71 4.27 -41.64
CA SER A 17 3.38 4.99 -40.40
C SER A 17 4.07 4.30 -39.25
N THR A 18 5.20 4.83 -38.80
CA THR A 18 5.80 4.44 -37.51
C THR A 18 4.91 5.01 -36.42
N ALA A 19 4.01 4.19 -35.89
CA ALA A 19 3.34 4.50 -34.63
C ALA A 19 4.43 4.47 -33.55
N PHE A 20 4.82 5.66 -33.07
CA PHE A 20 5.58 5.77 -31.84
C PHE A 20 4.65 5.27 -30.72
N ALA A 21 4.94 4.12 -30.12
CA ALA A 21 4.34 3.72 -28.87
C ALA A 21 4.76 4.79 -27.84
N VAL A 22 3.82 5.60 -27.40
CA VAL A 22 4.04 6.46 -26.24
C VAL A 22 4.34 5.51 -25.07
N ALA A 23 5.52 5.66 -24.47
CA ALA A 23 5.85 4.87 -23.29
C ALA A 23 4.80 5.15 -22.21
N GLU A 24 4.28 4.11 -21.60
CA GLU A 24 3.32 4.24 -20.49
C GLU A 24 3.99 4.97 -19.34
N GLU A 25 3.31 5.98 -18.79
CA GLU A 25 3.83 6.74 -17.66
C GLU A 25 3.93 5.85 -16.43
N ARG A 26 4.98 6.03 -15.60
CA ARG A 26 5.25 5.17 -14.43
C ARG A 26 4.04 5.00 -13.52
N TRP A 27 3.29 6.07 -13.27
CA TRP A 27 2.10 6.06 -12.42
C TRP A 27 0.92 5.25 -13.00
N GLN A 28 0.94 4.92 -14.29
CA GLN A 28 -0.08 4.09 -14.96
C GLN A 28 0.26 2.59 -14.90
N THR A 29 1.44 2.23 -14.39
CA THR A 29 1.89 0.85 -14.33
C THR A 29 1.60 0.20 -12.98
N LEU A 30 1.53 -1.13 -12.96
CA LEU A 30 1.49 -1.93 -11.74
C LEU A 30 2.62 -2.96 -11.76
N PRO A 31 3.85 -2.58 -11.38
CA PRO A 31 4.98 -3.51 -11.36
C PRO A 31 4.73 -4.69 -10.41
N GLU A 32 5.28 -5.86 -10.74
CA GLU A 32 5.30 -6.97 -9.80
C GLU A 32 6.21 -6.63 -8.61
N PRO A 33 5.85 -7.02 -7.38
CA PRO A 33 6.75 -6.92 -6.25
C PRO A 33 8.07 -7.65 -6.54
N ALA A 34 9.18 -7.09 -6.06
CA ALA A 34 10.46 -7.79 -6.08
C ALA A 34 10.39 -9.11 -5.28
N ALA A 35 11.37 -9.97 -5.42
CA ALA A 35 11.46 -11.14 -4.57
C ALA A 35 11.77 -10.73 -3.11
N MET A 36 10.97 -11.22 -2.16
CA MET A 36 11.20 -10.97 -0.74
C MET A 36 12.57 -11.52 -0.31
N PRO A 37 13.40 -10.75 0.38
CA PRO A 37 14.65 -11.25 0.96
C PRO A 37 14.38 -12.44 1.90
N LYS A 38 15.44 -13.21 2.18
CA LYS A 38 15.34 -14.26 3.19
C LYS A 38 15.13 -13.63 4.56
N ALA A 39 14.06 -14.02 5.25
CA ALA A 39 13.79 -13.55 6.60
C ALA A 39 14.76 -14.16 7.62
N ASP A 40 15.13 -13.37 8.63
CA ASP A 40 15.86 -13.85 9.80
C ASP A 40 14.94 -14.67 10.72
N GLN A 41 13.67 -14.27 10.79
CA GLN A 41 12.61 -14.99 11.52
C GLN A 41 11.29 -14.85 10.74
N SER A 42 10.52 -15.92 10.68
CA SER A 42 9.15 -15.88 10.16
C SER A 42 8.29 -16.95 10.82
N GLY A 43 7.00 -16.74 10.81
CA GLY A 43 6.06 -17.71 11.40
C GLY A 43 4.65 -17.16 11.50
N TYR A 44 3.91 -17.72 12.44
CA TYR A 44 2.53 -17.34 12.74
C TYR A 44 2.42 -16.95 14.21
N ALA A 45 1.95 -15.74 14.48
CA ALA A 45 1.64 -15.26 15.82
C ALA A 45 0.17 -15.55 16.14
N PRO A 46 -0.14 -16.21 17.28
CA PRO A 46 -1.51 -16.41 17.75
C PRO A 46 -2.00 -15.09 18.37
N VAL A 47 -2.65 -14.24 17.61
CA VAL A 47 -3.14 -12.93 18.05
C VAL A 47 -4.66 -12.86 17.87
N ASN A 48 -5.37 -12.33 18.83
CA ASN A 48 -6.81 -12.01 18.77
C ASN A 48 -7.69 -13.08 18.09
N GLY A 49 -7.39 -14.37 18.39
CA GLY A 49 -8.19 -15.50 17.91
C GLY A 49 -7.86 -16.00 16.50
N PHE A 50 -6.79 -15.51 15.88
CA PHE A 50 -6.33 -16.00 14.57
C PHE A 50 -4.80 -16.16 14.51
N GLN A 51 -4.31 -16.76 13.43
CA GLN A 51 -2.88 -16.95 13.17
C GLN A 51 -2.41 -15.87 12.18
N MET A 52 -1.66 -14.89 12.68
CA MET A 52 -1.11 -13.80 11.88
C MET A 52 0.28 -14.16 11.35
N TYR A 53 0.43 -14.26 10.03
CA TYR A 53 1.74 -14.44 9.42
C TYR A 53 2.59 -13.19 9.61
N TYR A 54 3.86 -13.40 9.97
CA TYR A 54 4.85 -12.32 10.07
C TYR A 54 6.22 -12.77 9.58
N ALA A 55 7.05 -11.81 9.21
CA ALA A 55 8.46 -12.00 8.96
C ALA A 55 9.27 -10.80 9.49
N VAL A 56 10.50 -11.10 9.95
CA VAL A 56 11.43 -10.11 10.52
C VAL A 56 12.74 -10.17 9.76
N PHE A 57 13.31 -9.00 9.49
CA PHE A 57 14.55 -8.84 8.72
C PHE A 57 15.45 -7.80 9.38
N GLY A 58 16.75 -8.06 9.39
CA GLY A 58 17.74 -7.12 9.91
C GLY A 58 17.67 -6.91 11.41
N ALA A 59 18.37 -5.88 11.86
CA ALA A 59 18.49 -5.52 13.28
C ALA A 59 18.62 -4.00 13.42
N GLY A 60 18.34 -3.47 14.61
CA GLY A 60 18.31 -2.05 14.90
C GLY A 60 16.96 -1.61 15.43
N ASP A 61 16.63 -0.32 15.27
CA ASP A 61 15.34 0.23 15.67
C ASP A 61 14.21 -0.42 14.88
N PRO A 62 13.10 -0.79 15.52
CA PRO A 62 12.03 -1.51 14.85
C PRO A 62 11.23 -0.60 13.91
N VAL A 63 10.91 -1.15 12.73
CA VAL A 63 10.03 -0.56 11.73
C VAL A 63 8.98 -1.59 11.32
N LEU A 64 7.72 -1.28 11.53
CA LEU A 64 6.58 -2.08 11.10
C LEU A 64 6.06 -1.61 9.75
N LEU A 65 5.95 -2.50 8.76
CA LEU A 65 5.36 -2.22 7.46
C LEU A 65 3.98 -2.88 7.38
N ILE A 66 2.94 -2.08 7.14
CA ILE A 66 1.55 -2.55 7.01
C ILE A 66 1.06 -2.31 5.58
N HIS A 67 0.65 -3.40 4.90
CA HIS A 67 0.15 -3.36 3.53
C HIS A 67 -1.29 -2.81 3.44
N GLY A 68 -1.71 -2.44 2.25
CA GLY A 68 -3.09 -2.00 1.95
C GLY A 68 -4.09 -3.14 1.82
N GLY A 69 -5.35 -2.80 1.69
CA GLY A 69 -6.44 -3.75 1.54
C GLY A 69 -6.24 -4.70 0.37
N LEU A 70 -6.65 -5.95 0.55
CA LEU A 70 -6.46 -7.08 -0.37
C LEU A 70 -4.99 -7.43 -0.67
N GLY A 71 -4.02 -6.71 -0.08
CA GLY A 71 -2.59 -6.94 -0.25
C GLY A 71 -2.03 -8.03 0.67
N HIS A 72 -0.72 -8.09 0.74
CA HIS A 72 0.03 -8.97 1.64
C HIS A 72 1.46 -8.43 1.84
N ALA A 73 2.19 -8.98 2.80
CA ALA A 73 3.52 -8.50 3.20
C ALA A 73 4.54 -8.40 2.06
N ASP A 74 4.43 -9.25 1.02
CA ASP A 74 5.46 -9.32 -0.03
C ASP A 74 5.46 -8.08 -0.95
N VAL A 75 4.43 -7.22 -0.90
CA VAL A 75 4.44 -5.92 -1.60
C VAL A 75 5.59 -5.02 -1.12
N TRP A 76 6.10 -5.26 0.08
CA TRP A 76 7.17 -4.51 0.72
C TRP A 76 8.59 -4.99 0.42
N ALA A 77 8.76 -5.96 -0.49
CA ALA A 77 10.05 -6.61 -0.71
C ALA A 77 11.22 -5.63 -0.98
N SER A 78 10.98 -4.61 -1.80
CA SER A 78 11.99 -3.58 -2.10
C SER A 78 12.33 -2.72 -0.87
N GLN A 79 11.31 -2.33 -0.09
CA GLN A 79 11.47 -1.56 1.13
C GLN A 79 12.19 -2.40 2.20
N VAL A 80 11.82 -3.67 2.35
CA VAL A 80 12.52 -4.62 3.24
C VAL A 80 14.00 -4.70 2.89
N ALA A 81 14.35 -4.89 1.60
CA ALA A 81 15.74 -4.99 1.14
C ALA A 81 16.55 -3.72 1.46
N THR A 82 15.92 -2.56 1.52
CA THR A 82 16.57 -1.29 1.81
C THR A 82 16.63 -1.01 3.31
N LEU A 83 15.50 -1.06 4.01
CA LEU A 83 15.38 -0.69 5.43
C LEU A 83 16.10 -1.70 6.34
N SER A 84 16.10 -3.00 6.01
CA SER A 84 16.74 -4.03 6.86
C SER A 84 18.27 -3.91 6.97
N LYS A 85 18.88 -3.03 6.17
CA LYS A 85 20.31 -2.73 6.29
C LYS A 85 20.65 -2.00 7.60
N THR A 86 19.71 -1.27 8.17
CA THR A 86 19.90 -0.41 9.35
C THR A 86 18.81 -0.59 10.41
N HIS A 87 17.71 -1.26 10.10
CA HIS A 87 16.54 -1.40 10.97
C HIS A 87 16.13 -2.86 11.15
N LYS A 88 15.44 -3.14 12.25
CA LYS A 88 14.66 -4.37 12.44
C LYS A 88 13.32 -4.20 11.75
N VAL A 89 13.18 -4.69 10.52
CA VAL A 89 11.96 -4.56 9.72
C VAL A 89 11.01 -5.72 10.04
N ILE A 90 9.76 -5.39 10.34
CA ILE A 90 8.68 -6.34 10.61
C ILE A 90 7.63 -6.14 9.53
N VAL A 91 7.26 -7.21 8.85
CA VAL A 91 6.11 -7.25 7.93
C VAL A 91 5.15 -8.33 8.40
N ALA A 92 3.86 -8.14 8.14
CA ALA A 92 2.84 -9.14 8.43
C ALA A 92 1.72 -9.10 7.40
N ASP A 93 1.03 -10.21 7.25
CA ASP A 93 -0.23 -10.25 6.51
C ASP A 93 -1.37 -9.92 7.49
N SER A 94 -2.16 -8.91 7.20
CA SER A 94 -3.31 -8.51 8.03
C SER A 94 -4.33 -9.65 8.15
N ARG A 95 -5.24 -9.54 9.11
CA ARG A 95 -6.37 -10.47 9.30
C ARG A 95 -7.04 -10.82 7.97
N GLY A 96 -7.11 -12.11 7.61
CA GLY A 96 -7.72 -12.62 6.39
C GLY A 96 -6.92 -12.39 5.11
N HIS A 97 -5.83 -11.63 5.15
CA HIS A 97 -4.99 -11.36 3.99
C HIS A 97 -3.86 -12.38 3.85
N GLY A 98 -3.38 -12.57 2.63
CA GLY A 98 -2.19 -13.36 2.34
C GLY A 98 -2.20 -14.74 3.01
N ARG A 99 -1.25 -14.98 3.93
CA ARG A 99 -1.05 -16.24 4.66
C ARG A 99 -1.79 -16.28 6.00
N SER A 100 -2.32 -15.12 6.45
CA SER A 100 -3.01 -15.00 7.73
C SER A 100 -4.39 -15.64 7.68
N THR A 101 -4.84 -16.19 8.83
CA THR A 101 -6.14 -16.83 8.91
C THR A 101 -7.26 -15.80 8.77
N ARG A 102 -8.25 -16.11 7.95
CA ARG A 102 -9.50 -15.37 7.87
C ARG A 102 -10.39 -15.70 9.09
N THR A 103 -11.13 -14.70 9.58
CA THR A 103 -12.19 -14.86 10.58
C THR A 103 -13.51 -14.38 10.01
N GLU A 104 -14.63 -14.85 10.60
CA GLU A 104 -15.97 -14.46 10.10
C GLU A 104 -16.52 -13.18 10.74
N GLN A 105 -15.86 -12.69 11.82
CA GLN A 105 -16.28 -11.44 12.46
C GLN A 105 -16.10 -10.25 11.51
N PRO A 106 -16.95 -9.22 11.62
CA PRO A 106 -16.76 -7.98 10.87
C PRO A 106 -15.36 -7.40 11.04
N TYR A 107 -14.79 -6.85 9.98
CA TYR A 107 -13.52 -6.14 10.04
C TYR A 107 -13.78 -4.68 10.39
N GLY A 108 -12.77 -4.05 11.03
CA GLY A 108 -12.73 -2.65 11.37
C GLY A 108 -11.29 -2.23 11.59
N TYR A 109 -10.98 -0.94 11.43
CA TYR A 109 -9.60 -0.46 11.57
C TYR A 109 -9.11 -0.55 13.01
N ASP A 110 -9.97 -0.34 14.00
CA ASP A 110 -9.67 -0.55 15.42
C ASP A 110 -9.29 -2.00 15.74
N LEU A 111 -10.07 -2.95 15.19
CA LEU A 111 -9.79 -4.36 15.32
C LEU A 111 -8.43 -4.72 14.69
N MET A 112 -8.19 -4.25 13.46
CA MET A 112 -6.93 -4.52 12.75
C MET A 112 -5.74 -3.84 13.43
N ALA A 113 -5.91 -2.64 13.99
CA ALA A 113 -4.91 -1.96 14.81
C ALA A 113 -4.56 -2.80 16.05
N SER A 114 -5.57 -3.33 16.74
CA SER A 114 -5.35 -4.21 17.90
C SER A 114 -4.60 -5.50 17.55
N ASP A 115 -4.77 -6.03 16.33
CA ASP A 115 -4.02 -7.20 15.85
C ASP A 115 -2.53 -6.90 15.72
N TYR A 116 -2.19 -5.74 15.14
CA TYR A 116 -0.79 -5.32 15.00
C TYR A 116 -0.15 -4.99 16.35
N LEU A 117 -0.90 -4.40 17.28
CA LEU A 117 -0.41 -4.20 18.65
C LEU A 117 -0.13 -5.53 19.34
N ALA A 118 -1.02 -6.52 19.21
CA ALA A 118 -0.81 -7.86 19.74
C ALA A 118 0.38 -8.59 19.07
N LEU A 119 0.61 -8.35 17.77
CA LEU A 119 1.81 -8.85 17.08
C LEU A 119 3.09 -8.23 17.65
N LEU A 120 3.11 -6.91 17.89
CA LEU A 120 4.25 -6.24 18.51
C LEU A 120 4.52 -6.79 19.91
N ASP A 121 3.49 -7.05 20.72
CA ASP A 121 3.61 -7.66 22.04
C ASP A 121 4.18 -9.08 21.96
N TYR A 122 3.67 -9.90 21.02
CA TYR A 122 4.20 -11.24 20.76
C TYR A 122 5.69 -11.23 20.40
N LEU A 123 6.11 -10.24 19.60
CA LEU A 123 7.51 -10.03 19.18
C LEU A 123 8.36 -9.29 20.23
N LYS A 124 7.78 -8.89 21.36
CA LYS A 124 8.41 -8.08 22.42
C LYS A 124 8.97 -6.77 21.91
N VAL A 125 8.19 -6.09 21.06
CA VAL A 125 8.48 -4.77 20.51
C VAL A 125 7.57 -3.77 21.21
N ASP A 126 8.14 -2.98 22.08
CA ASP A 126 7.40 -1.97 22.88
C ASP A 126 6.97 -0.79 22.00
N LYS A 127 7.87 -0.29 21.15
CA LYS A 127 7.64 0.89 20.31
C LYS A 127 8.31 0.73 18.95
N THR A 128 7.66 1.21 17.89
CA THR A 128 8.15 1.06 16.51
C THR A 128 7.88 2.32 15.66
N ALA A 129 8.68 2.59 14.64
CA ALA A 129 8.21 3.39 13.52
C ALA A 129 7.23 2.55 12.68
N LEU A 130 6.22 3.18 12.11
CA LEU A 130 5.23 2.52 11.26
C LEU A 130 5.21 3.17 9.88
N ILE A 131 5.30 2.35 8.85
CA ILE A 131 5.09 2.73 7.46
C ILE A 131 3.87 1.95 6.98
N GLY A 132 2.80 2.65 6.66
CA GLY A 132 1.55 2.04 6.21
C GLY A 132 1.15 2.53 4.83
N TRP A 133 0.65 1.62 4.01
CA TRP A 133 0.07 1.92 2.72
C TRP A 133 -1.43 1.67 2.73
N SER A 134 -2.24 2.65 2.28
CA SER A 134 -3.70 2.53 2.16
C SER A 134 -4.31 2.10 3.51
N ASP A 135 -5.01 0.97 3.61
CA ASP A 135 -5.50 0.42 4.89
C ASP A 135 -4.40 0.37 5.96
N GLY A 136 -3.17 0.04 5.58
CA GLY A 136 -2.04 0.06 6.52
C GLY A 136 -1.73 1.45 7.07
N GLY A 137 -1.91 2.49 6.25
CA GLY A 137 -1.79 3.87 6.69
C GLY A 137 -2.94 4.28 7.61
N ILE A 138 -4.17 3.82 7.33
CA ILE A 138 -5.35 4.05 8.18
C ILE A 138 -5.19 3.35 9.53
N ILE A 139 -4.74 2.10 9.55
CA ILE A 139 -4.38 1.36 10.78
C ILE A 139 -3.32 2.13 11.57
N GLY A 140 -2.31 2.69 10.89
CA GLY A 140 -1.29 3.51 11.54
C GLY A 140 -1.86 4.78 12.19
N ILE A 141 -2.84 5.43 11.56
CA ILE A 141 -3.54 6.60 12.13
C ILE A 141 -4.38 6.18 13.34
N ASP A 142 -5.05 5.04 13.28
CA ASP A 142 -5.80 4.50 14.43
C ASP A 142 -4.88 4.27 15.64
N ILE A 143 -3.73 3.61 15.42
CA ILE A 143 -2.74 3.42 16.49
C ILE A 143 -2.21 4.76 17.01
N ALA A 144 -1.96 5.75 16.14
CA ALA A 144 -1.49 7.07 16.55
C ALA A 144 -2.53 7.84 17.37
N LEU A 145 -3.82 7.60 17.14
CA LEU A 145 -4.93 8.20 17.90
C LEU A 145 -5.11 7.56 19.28
N HIS A 146 -5.05 6.23 19.35
CA HIS A 146 -5.47 5.50 20.55
C HIS A 146 -4.30 4.94 21.36
N HIS A 147 -3.13 4.72 20.71
CA HIS A 147 -1.94 4.10 21.29
C HIS A 147 -0.65 4.84 20.86
N PRO A 148 -0.57 6.18 21.01
CA PRO A 148 0.58 6.96 20.55
C PRO A 148 1.90 6.54 21.19
N GLU A 149 1.86 5.95 22.39
CA GLU A 149 3.03 5.40 23.10
C GLU A 149 3.70 4.25 22.34
N ARG A 150 2.98 3.57 21.43
CA ARG A 150 3.49 2.44 20.65
C ARG A 150 4.21 2.85 19.36
N LEU A 151 4.14 4.14 18.99
CA LEU A 151 4.75 4.66 17.76
C LEU A 151 5.84 5.68 18.05
N THR A 152 6.99 5.50 17.41
CA THR A 152 8.02 6.54 17.36
C THR A 152 7.72 7.56 16.26
N ARG A 153 7.24 7.09 15.11
CA ARG A 153 6.84 7.88 13.93
C ARG A 153 5.81 7.12 13.11
N LEU A 154 5.00 7.85 12.36
CA LEU A 154 4.03 7.31 11.42
C LEU A 154 4.26 7.88 10.02
N PHE A 155 4.50 7.02 9.03
CA PHE A 155 4.51 7.34 7.61
C PHE A 155 3.27 6.71 6.97
N ALA A 156 2.19 7.48 6.82
CA ALA A 156 0.90 7.03 6.28
C ALA A 156 0.79 7.42 4.81
N GLN A 157 0.93 6.45 3.91
CA GLN A 157 0.87 6.65 2.47
C GLN A 157 -0.49 6.23 1.94
N ALA A 158 -1.10 7.11 1.12
CA ALA A 158 -2.37 6.86 0.42
C ALA A 158 -3.51 6.43 1.36
N ALA A 159 -3.55 7.00 2.56
CA ALA A 159 -4.59 6.76 3.56
C ALA A 159 -5.74 7.76 3.42
N ASN A 160 -6.90 7.42 3.97
CA ASN A 160 -8.01 8.33 4.20
C ASN A 160 -8.43 8.31 5.68
N VAL A 161 -9.16 9.33 6.11
CA VAL A 161 -9.67 9.46 7.50
C VAL A 161 -11.18 9.54 7.55
N THR A 162 -11.82 9.64 6.39
CA THR A 162 -13.27 9.52 6.19
C THR A 162 -13.52 8.84 4.83
N THR A 163 -14.65 8.18 4.67
CA THR A 163 -14.99 7.43 3.44
C THR A 163 -15.12 8.32 2.21
N ASP A 164 -15.51 9.59 2.37
CA ASP A 164 -15.59 10.58 1.29
C ASP A 164 -14.22 11.04 0.77
N GLY A 165 -13.13 10.68 1.44
CA GLY A 165 -11.76 10.87 0.98
C GLY A 165 -11.37 10.01 -0.21
N VAL A 166 -12.10 8.93 -0.47
CA VAL A 166 -11.88 8.04 -1.61
C VAL A 166 -12.38 8.68 -2.91
N ASP A 167 -11.60 8.60 -3.97
CA ASP A 167 -12.02 9.05 -5.30
C ASP A 167 -12.95 8.00 -5.92
N PRO A 168 -14.20 8.36 -6.27
CA PRO A 168 -15.14 7.43 -6.90
C PRO A 168 -14.66 6.91 -8.26
N GLY A 169 -13.73 7.60 -8.93
CA GLY A 169 -13.12 7.17 -10.18
C GLY A 169 -12.26 5.91 -10.06
N VAL A 170 -11.85 5.54 -8.84
CA VAL A 170 -11.00 4.36 -8.57
C VAL A 170 -11.61 3.07 -9.13
N ILE A 171 -12.95 2.94 -9.10
CA ILE A 171 -13.66 1.74 -9.58
C ILE A 171 -13.51 1.50 -11.09
N THR A 172 -13.17 2.54 -11.86
CA THR A 172 -12.95 2.46 -13.32
C THR A 172 -11.50 2.62 -13.72
N ASN A 173 -10.60 2.81 -12.73
CA ASN A 173 -9.17 2.96 -12.99
C ASN A 173 -8.55 1.62 -13.38
N LYS A 174 -7.77 1.60 -14.48
CA LYS A 174 -7.19 0.37 -15.03
C LYS A 174 -6.11 -0.23 -14.14
N THR A 175 -5.26 0.62 -13.54
CA THR A 175 -4.18 0.18 -12.65
C THR A 175 -4.76 -0.44 -11.39
N PHE A 176 -5.81 0.18 -10.83
CA PHE A 176 -6.51 -0.36 -9.67
C PHE A 176 -7.25 -1.66 -9.98
N ALA A 177 -7.91 -1.76 -11.15
CA ALA A 177 -8.52 -3.02 -11.60
C ALA A 177 -7.50 -4.15 -11.75
N ALA A 178 -6.33 -3.87 -12.33
CA ALA A 178 -5.23 -4.83 -12.42
C ALA A 178 -4.72 -5.29 -11.03
N TYR A 179 -4.72 -4.37 -10.04
CA TYR A 179 -4.40 -4.72 -8.66
C TYR A 179 -5.44 -5.67 -8.04
N ILE A 180 -6.74 -5.41 -8.22
CA ILE A 180 -7.80 -6.31 -7.75
C ILE A 180 -7.67 -7.70 -8.35
N ASP A 181 -7.40 -7.81 -9.66
CA ASP A 181 -7.18 -9.09 -10.32
C ASP A 181 -5.94 -9.82 -9.77
N ARG A 182 -4.84 -9.08 -9.52
CA ARG A 182 -3.64 -9.63 -8.89
C ARG A 182 -3.94 -10.16 -7.50
N SER A 183 -4.63 -9.37 -6.67
CA SER A 183 -4.99 -9.73 -5.30
C SER A 183 -5.78 -11.04 -5.23
N GLY A 184 -6.71 -11.25 -6.17
CA GLY A 184 -7.46 -12.51 -6.27
C GLY A 184 -6.58 -13.71 -6.60
N ARG A 185 -5.60 -13.55 -7.48
CA ARG A 185 -4.62 -14.63 -7.78
C ARG A 185 -3.71 -14.92 -6.60
N ASP A 186 -3.23 -13.88 -5.92
CA ASP A 186 -2.34 -14.01 -4.77
C ASP A 186 -3.08 -14.63 -3.58
N TYR A 187 -4.32 -14.22 -3.34
CA TYR A 187 -5.15 -14.85 -2.31
C TYR A 187 -5.32 -16.35 -2.55
N LYS A 188 -5.69 -16.76 -3.76
CA LYS A 188 -5.82 -18.19 -4.13
C LYS A 188 -4.53 -18.97 -3.92
N LYS A 189 -3.38 -18.34 -4.13
CA LYS A 189 -2.06 -18.97 -4.01
C LYS A 189 -1.60 -19.07 -2.55
N MET A 190 -1.91 -18.07 -1.71
CA MET A 190 -1.32 -17.92 -0.38
C MET A 190 -2.25 -18.28 0.76
N SER A 191 -3.56 -18.01 0.60
CA SER A 191 -4.54 -18.17 1.67
C SER A 191 -4.76 -19.63 2.04
N LYS A 192 -5.05 -19.84 3.32
CA LYS A 192 -5.52 -21.14 3.83
C LYS A 192 -6.98 -21.44 3.47
N THR A 193 -7.69 -20.43 2.95
CA THR A 193 -9.09 -20.51 2.50
C THR A 193 -9.23 -20.00 1.06
N PRO A 194 -8.53 -20.59 0.06
CA PRO A 194 -8.41 -20.07 -1.29
C PRO A 194 -9.75 -19.86 -2.01
N ASP A 195 -10.78 -20.65 -1.64
CA ASP A 195 -12.12 -20.59 -2.24
C ASP A 195 -13.03 -19.53 -1.57
N GLN A 196 -12.54 -18.79 -0.56
CA GLN A 196 -13.33 -17.79 0.16
C GLN A 196 -12.97 -16.34 -0.20
N TYR A 197 -12.35 -16.11 -1.36
CA TYR A 197 -11.94 -14.77 -1.76
C TYR A 197 -13.12 -13.80 -1.85
N ASP A 198 -14.23 -14.20 -2.44
CA ASP A 198 -15.42 -13.32 -2.56
C ASP A 198 -16.00 -12.95 -1.19
N ALA A 199 -16.03 -13.90 -0.24
CA ALA A 199 -16.48 -13.62 1.12
C ALA A 199 -15.50 -12.69 1.87
N PHE A 200 -14.20 -12.82 1.63
CA PHE A 200 -13.19 -11.94 2.16
C PHE A 200 -13.32 -10.51 1.57
N VAL A 201 -13.47 -10.39 0.26
CA VAL A 201 -13.70 -9.09 -0.41
C VAL A 201 -14.95 -8.41 0.13
N ALA A 202 -16.05 -9.16 0.34
CA ALA A 202 -17.28 -8.61 0.90
C ALA A 202 -17.08 -8.03 2.31
N GLN A 203 -16.28 -8.69 3.18
CA GLN A 203 -15.96 -8.18 4.52
C GLN A 203 -15.14 -6.89 4.46
N ILE A 204 -14.12 -6.84 3.61
CA ILE A 204 -13.27 -5.65 3.43
C ILE A 204 -14.08 -4.51 2.82
N SER A 205 -14.89 -4.78 1.79
CA SER A 205 -15.73 -3.76 1.15
C SER A 205 -16.70 -3.11 2.14
N HIS A 206 -17.31 -3.91 3.02
CA HIS A 206 -18.19 -3.37 4.06
C HIS A 206 -17.43 -2.42 5.03
N MET A 207 -16.21 -2.76 5.41
CA MET A 207 -15.35 -1.87 6.20
C MET A 207 -15.07 -0.56 5.44
N TRP A 208 -14.68 -0.63 4.18
CA TRP A 208 -14.38 0.55 3.36
C TRP A 208 -15.60 1.47 3.12
N GLU A 209 -16.82 0.90 3.12
CA GLU A 209 -18.07 1.67 2.98
C GLU A 209 -18.43 2.45 4.25
N THR A 210 -17.96 1.99 5.41
CA THR A 210 -18.40 2.50 6.72
C THR A 210 -17.29 3.18 7.52
N GLU A 211 -16.04 2.89 7.24
CA GLU A 211 -14.86 3.35 7.98
C GLU A 211 -13.75 3.86 7.04
N PRO A 212 -12.85 4.72 7.55
CA PRO A 212 -12.88 5.40 8.84
C PRO A 212 -13.84 6.61 8.84
N ALA A 213 -14.11 7.17 10.04
CA ALA A 213 -14.96 8.36 10.21
C ALA A 213 -14.42 9.28 11.34
N TRP A 214 -13.15 9.70 11.25
CA TRP A 214 -12.53 10.56 12.26
C TRP A 214 -12.76 12.03 11.98
N THR A 215 -13.07 12.76 13.06
CA THR A 215 -13.26 14.21 13.00
C THR A 215 -11.91 14.96 13.03
N LYS A 216 -11.93 16.23 12.63
CA LYS A 216 -10.76 17.10 12.73
C LYS A 216 -10.24 17.22 14.16
N GLU A 217 -11.14 17.24 15.14
CA GLU A 217 -10.79 17.32 16.57
C GLU A 217 -10.09 16.05 17.06
N GLN A 218 -10.46 14.88 16.53
CA GLN A 218 -9.77 13.62 16.81
C GLN A 218 -8.36 13.65 16.20
N LEU A 219 -8.24 13.97 14.90
CA LEU A 219 -6.95 14.10 14.22
C LEU A 219 -6.03 15.11 14.91
N GLY A 220 -6.59 16.21 15.44
CA GLY A 220 -5.88 17.22 16.21
C GLY A 220 -5.27 16.72 17.54
N LYS A 221 -5.61 15.50 17.99
CA LYS A 221 -5.03 14.87 19.18
C LYS A 221 -3.82 13.99 18.89
N ILE A 222 -3.51 13.74 17.63
CA ILE A 222 -2.34 12.94 17.25
C ILE A 222 -1.07 13.70 17.66
N THR A 223 -0.28 13.07 18.52
CA THR A 223 1.01 13.60 19.01
C THR A 223 2.21 12.90 18.37
N THR A 224 1.99 11.73 17.78
CA THR A 224 3.02 10.99 17.05
C THR A 224 3.50 11.81 15.85
N PRO A 225 4.82 12.03 15.68
CA PRO A 225 5.34 12.66 14.47
C PRO A 225 4.87 11.89 13.21
N THR A 226 4.10 12.57 12.36
CA THR A 226 3.40 11.93 11.24
C THR A 226 3.79 12.55 9.91
N ALA A 227 4.02 11.71 8.89
CA ALA A 227 4.03 12.10 7.49
C ALA A 227 2.78 11.55 6.79
N ILE A 228 2.06 12.43 6.12
CA ILE A 228 0.97 12.09 5.20
C ILE A 228 1.56 12.13 3.80
N VAL A 229 1.47 11.00 3.10
CA VAL A 229 2.21 10.75 1.86
C VAL A 229 1.26 10.28 0.77
N ALA A 230 1.44 10.77 -0.45
CA ALA A 230 0.70 10.31 -1.62
C ALA A 230 1.57 10.35 -2.88
N GLY A 231 1.22 9.57 -3.88
CA GLY A 231 1.65 9.82 -5.25
C GLY A 231 0.96 11.07 -5.80
N ASP A 232 1.59 11.78 -6.71
CA ASP A 232 0.98 12.95 -7.36
C ASP A 232 -0.19 12.58 -8.30
N HIS A 233 -0.28 11.31 -8.66
CA HIS A 233 -1.34 10.70 -9.48
C HIS A 233 -2.11 9.60 -8.71
N ASP A 234 -2.29 9.76 -7.39
CA ASP A 234 -3.07 8.79 -6.59
C ASP A 234 -4.51 8.73 -7.11
N GLU A 235 -4.90 7.57 -7.63
CA GLU A 235 -6.22 7.32 -8.24
C GLU A 235 -7.28 6.90 -7.24
N ALA A 236 -6.88 6.58 -6.01
CA ALA A 236 -7.79 6.08 -4.98
C ALA A 236 -8.13 7.13 -3.93
N ILE A 237 -7.17 7.97 -3.56
CA ILE A 237 -7.37 8.99 -2.52
C ILE A 237 -7.30 10.38 -3.14
N LYS A 238 -8.36 11.16 -2.94
CA LYS A 238 -8.43 12.54 -3.40
C LYS A 238 -7.27 13.37 -2.88
N ARG A 239 -6.67 14.16 -3.74
CA ARG A 239 -5.55 15.03 -3.38
C ARG A 239 -5.91 16.01 -2.25
N GLU A 240 -7.08 16.63 -2.34
CA GLU A 240 -7.57 17.54 -1.30
C GLU A 240 -7.77 16.86 0.05
N HIS A 241 -8.11 15.55 0.07
CA HIS A 241 -8.23 14.79 1.31
C HIS A 241 -6.87 14.54 1.94
N THR A 242 -5.85 14.20 1.15
CA THR A 242 -4.46 14.07 1.60
C THR A 242 -3.95 15.38 2.22
N GLU A 243 -4.22 16.52 1.57
CA GLU A 243 -3.84 17.85 2.07
C GLU A 243 -4.61 18.22 3.34
N TYR A 244 -5.91 17.89 3.40
CA TYR A 244 -6.72 18.04 4.61
C TYR A 244 -6.13 17.27 5.79
N MET A 245 -5.78 15.99 5.61
CA MET A 245 -5.17 15.17 6.66
C MET A 245 -3.88 15.80 7.20
N ALA A 246 -3.00 16.23 6.30
CA ALA A 246 -1.75 16.89 6.69
C ALA A 246 -1.98 18.20 7.45
N SER A 247 -3.04 18.93 7.12
CA SER A 247 -3.41 20.17 7.82
C SER A 247 -4.11 19.94 9.17
N ALA A 248 -4.81 18.81 9.33
CA ALA A 248 -5.59 18.47 10.51
C ALA A 248 -4.73 17.84 11.63
N ILE A 249 -3.64 17.17 11.27
CA ILE A 249 -2.72 16.53 12.23
C ILE A 249 -1.61 17.51 12.62
N PRO A 250 -1.44 17.83 13.91
CA PRO A 250 -0.44 18.80 14.36
C PRO A 250 0.99 18.42 13.96
N GLY A 251 1.69 19.32 13.27
CA GLY A 251 3.07 19.11 12.85
C GLY A 251 3.29 18.04 11.78
N ALA A 252 2.23 17.54 11.15
CA ALA A 252 2.35 16.56 10.08
C ALA A 252 3.11 17.13 8.87
N LYS A 253 3.95 16.29 8.26
CA LYS A 253 4.62 16.58 7.00
C LYS A 253 3.78 16.06 5.84
N LEU A 254 3.56 16.88 4.82
CA LEU A 254 3.01 16.43 3.55
C LEU A 254 4.15 16.07 2.60
N ILE A 255 4.14 14.84 2.09
CA ILE A 255 5.13 14.33 1.12
C ILE A 255 4.39 13.86 -0.13
N ILE A 256 4.71 14.45 -1.28
CA ILE A 256 4.14 14.05 -2.57
C ILE A 256 5.25 13.43 -3.41
N LEU A 257 5.06 12.17 -3.78
CA LEU A 257 5.98 11.41 -4.60
C LEU A 257 5.68 11.65 -6.08
N PRO A 258 6.64 12.19 -6.85
CA PRO A 258 6.38 12.58 -8.23
C PRO A 258 6.25 11.36 -9.15
N ASN A 259 5.40 11.47 -10.17
CA ASN A 259 5.16 10.45 -11.19
C ASN A 259 4.87 9.06 -10.56
N ALA A 260 4.03 9.05 -9.53
CA ALA A 260 3.61 7.87 -8.80
C ALA A 260 2.11 7.92 -8.47
N SER A 261 1.46 6.76 -8.39
CA SER A 261 0.06 6.61 -8.06
C SER A 261 -0.16 6.06 -6.65
N HIS A 262 -1.31 5.46 -6.39
CA HIS A 262 -1.63 4.73 -5.17
C HIS A 262 -0.58 3.66 -4.82
N PHE A 263 0.10 3.12 -5.85
CA PHE A 263 1.10 2.04 -5.76
C PHE A 263 2.54 2.56 -5.75
N ALA A 264 2.79 3.74 -5.19
CA ALA A 264 4.09 4.40 -5.21
C ALA A 264 5.25 3.52 -4.74
N MET A 265 5.04 2.64 -3.74
CA MET A 265 6.05 1.73 -3.20
C MET A 265 6.51 0.67 -4.24
N LEU A 266 5.68 0.34 -5.23
CA LEU A 266 6.00 -0.56 -6.34
C LEU A 266 6.57 0.19 -7.54
N GLN A 267 6.03 1.37 -7.83
CA GLN A 267 6.37 2.17 -9.01
C GLN A 267 7.69 2.93 -8.85
N ALA A 268 7.98 3.37 -7.64
CA ALA A 268 9.13 4.21 -7.28
C ALA A 268 9.82 3.68 -6.02
N PRO A 269 10.28 2.42 -5.97
CA PRO A 269 10.71 1.76 -4.74
C PRO A 269 11.89 2.47 -4.06
N ASP A 270 12.83 3.03 -4.81
CA ASP A 270 14.00 3.72 -4.26
C ASP A 270 13.60 5.08 -3.68
N GLU A 271 12.86 5.90 -4.43
CA GLU A 271 12.36 7.21 -3.98
C GLU A 271 11.45 7.06 -2.76
N TYR A 272 10.58 6.04 -2.78
CA TYR A 272 9.73 5.70 -1.64
C TYR A 272 10.54 5.35 -0.40
N SER A 273 11.53 4.46 -0.55
CA SER A 273 12.39 4.02 0.56
C SER A 273 13.22 5.17 1.13
N GLN A 274 13.72 6.07 0.27
CA GLN A 274 14.47 7.25 0.70
C GLN A 274 13.57 8.24 1.46
N ALA A 275 12.36 8.49 0.97
CA ALA A 275 11.39 9.35 1.65
C ALA A 275 11.02 8.79 3.03
N ALA A 276 10.76 7.48 3.11
CA ALA A 276 10.45 6.80 4.35
C ALA A 276 11.62 6.87 5.36
N LEU A 277 12.85 6.48 4.96
CA LEU A 277 14.04 6.58 5.79
C LEU A 277 14.30 8.02 6.24
N GLY A 278 14.25 8.99 5.33
CA GLY A 278 14.47 10.39 5.66
C GLY A 278 13.46 10.94 6.67
N PHE A 279 12.29 10.31 6.77
CA PHE A 279 11.29 10.68 7.77
C PHE A 279 11.46 9.91 9.08
N ILE A 280 11.61 8.57 9.05
CA ILE A 280 11.68 7.78 10.28
C ILE A 280 13.00 8.01 11.05
N ASP A 281 14.09 8.37 10.37
CA ASP A 281 15.42 8.65 10.94
C ASP A 281 15.63 10.13 11.30
N ALA A 282 14.65 11.01 11.02
CA ALA A 282 14.78 12.43 11.35
C ALA A 282 14.96 12.62 12.87
N LYS A 283 15.91 13.49 13.25
CA LYS A 283 16.22 13.83 14.65
C LYS A 283 15.17 14.79 15.23
#